data_818187a33bb0a9e48f38ce5ec88c32eb
#
_entry.id   818187a33bb0a9e48f38ce5ec88c32eb
#
_cell.length_a   1.000
_cell.length_b   1.000
_cell.length_c   1.000
_cell.angle_alpha   90.00
_cell.angle_beta   90.00
_cell.angle_gamma   90.00
#
_symmetry.space_group_name_H-M   'P 1'
#
loop_
_entity.id
_entity.type
_entity.pdbx_description
1 polymer ?
#
loop_
_entity_poly.entity_id
_entity_poly.type
_entity_poly.pdbx_seq_one_letter_code
_entity_poly.pdbx_strand_id
1 'polypeptide(L)'
;APKGRLILPQQQVIRDVLETGATAVVCRDTELEDTLRRLEGNVSLVVTDSQAFAKVMKIVPYDIYLTSFSILMARFKGQLDAAVNGAYVLDRLRDEGQRTDADSRPPRILIAEGCTHHRQCDDIGTVKLPGWIRRYTGLEPEFTFVSGTEFPENLTGYDLVIHCGGCMLNEREMKSRQGRA
;
A
#
# COMPACT_ATOMS: atom_id res chain seq x y z
N ALA A 1 0.39 13.04 -7.40
CA ALA A 1 0.92 12.21 -8.49
C ALA A 1 2.35 12.64 -8.81
N PRO A 2 3.30 11.72 -9.00
CA PRO A 2 4.64 12.08 -9.40
C PRO A 2 4.60 12.90 -10.68
N LYS A 3 5.25 14.07 -10.69
CA LYS A 3 5.37 14.98 -11.86
C LYS A 3 4.03 15.46 -12.47
N GLY A 4 2.96 15.57 -11.69
CA GLY A 4 1.69 16.15 -12.13
C GLY A 4 0.92 15.34 -13.16
N ARG A 5 1.20 14.05 -13.31
CA ARG A 5 0.46 13.14 -14.21
C ARG A 5 -0.36 12.15 -13.39
N LEU A 6 -1.58 11.92 -13.81
CA LEU A 6 -2.38 10.80 -13.29
C LEU A 6 -1.78 9.48 -13.81
N ILE A 7 -1.49 8.57 -12.91
CA ILE A 7 -1.00 7.22 -13.25
C ILE A 7 -2.17 6.24 -13.35
N LEU A 8 -1.92 5.07 -13.90
CA LEU A 8 -2.95 4.08 -14.23
C LEU A 8 -3.95 3.80 -13.11
N PRO A 9 -3.57 3.56 -11.84
CA PRO A 9 -4.54 3.32 -10.77
C PRO A 9 -5.50 4.49 -10.54
N GLN A 10 -4.99 5.71 -10.63
CA GLN A 10 -5.79 6.92 -10.46
C GLN A 10 -6.80 7.07 -11.61
N GLN A 11 -6.37 6.85 -12.86
CA GLN A 11 -7.23 6.88 -14.03
C GLN A 11 -8.32 5.81 -13.96
N GLN A 12 -7.99 4.60 -13.55
CA GLN A 12 -8.96 3.51 -13.38
C GLN A 12 -10.04 3.88 -12.36
N VAL A 13 -9.64 4.33 -11.17
CA VAL A 13 -10.60 4.70 -10.12
C VAL A 13 -11.50 5.85 -10.56
N ILE A 14 -10.96 6.89 -11.21
CA ILE A 14 -11.77 7.99 -11.74
C ILE A 14 -12.80 7.45 -12.74
N ARG A 15 -12.38 6.61 -13.66
CA ARG A 15 -13.26 5.99 -14.65
C ARG A 15 -14.36 5.16 -14.00
N ASP A 16 -14.00 4.31 -13.04
CA ASP A 16 -14.96 3.46 -12.32
C ASP A 16 -15.99 4.31 -11.57
N VAL A 17 -15.57 5.40 -10.92
CA VAL A 17 -16.49 6.35 -10.27
C VAL A 17 -17.47 6.96 -11.28
N LEU A 18 -16.99 7.39 -12.44
CA LEU A 18 -17.84 7.98 -13.47
C LEU A 18 -18.80 6.94 -14.10
N GLU A 19 -18.36 5.70 -14.27
CA GLU A 19 -19.20 4.60 -14.79
C GLU A 19 -20.37 4.26 -13.85
N THR A 20 -20.21 4.51 -12.52
CA THR A 20 -21.34 4.36 -11.57
C THR A 20 -22.32 5.53 -11.59
N GLY A 21 -22.08 6.56 -12.39
CA GLY A 21 -22.88 7.80 -12.40
C GLY A 21 -22.52 8.78 -11.27
N ALA A 22 -21.49 8.49 -10.47
CA ALA A 22 -21.03 9.40 -9.41
C ALA A 22 -20.11 10.49 -9.99
N THR A 23 -19.93 11.58 -9.23
CA THR A 23 -19.03 12.67 -9.59
C THR A 23 -17.64 12.44 -9.00
N ALA A 24 -16.60 12.63 -9.80
CA ALA A 24 -15.21 12.61 -9.34
C ALA A 24 -14.63 14.04 -9.36
N VAL A 25 -14.12 14.49 -8.23
CA VAL A 25 -13.37 15.74 -8.10
C VAL A 25 -11.90 15.40 -7.86
N VAL A 26 -11.00 15.95 -8.68
CA VAL A 26 -9.57 15.68 -8.60
C VAL A 26 -8.83 16.94 -8.18
N CYS A 27 -8.11 16.87 -7.08
CA CYS A 27 -7.30 17.97 -6.56
C CYS A 27 -5.92 17.47 -6.09
N ARG A 28 -5.03 18.40 -5.79
CA ARG A 28 -3.76 18.08 -5.12
C ARG A 28 -3.99 17.92 -3.63
N ASP A 29 -3.09 17.22 -2.96
CA ASP A 29 -3.12 17.07 -1.50
C ASP A 29 -3.01 18.41 -0.75
N THR A 30 -2.38 19.42 -1.36
CA THR A 30 -2.28 20.79 -0.84
C THR A 30 -3.57 21.60 -0.99
N GLU A 31 -4.48 21.17 -1.85
CA GLU A 31 -5.74 21.84 -2.16
C GLU A 31 -6.95 21.12 -1.53
N LEU A 32 -6.70 19.99 -0.85
CA LEU A 32 -7.77 19.12 -0.35
C LEU A 32 -8.69 19.82 0.64
N GLU A 33 -8.12 20.55 1.60
CA GLU A 33 -8.92 21.24 2.63
C GLU A 33 -9.88 22.28 2.02
N ASP A 34 -9.40 23.08 1.09
CA ASP A 34 -10.19 24.03 0.33
C ASP A 34 -11.26 23.35 -0.52
N THR A 35 -10.90 22.22 -1.15
CA THR A 35 -11.82 21.45 -1.98
C THR A 35 -12.95 20.88 -1.14
N LEU A 36 -12.66 20.27 0.00
CA LEU A 36 -13.68 19.73 0.92
C LEU A 36 -14.62 20.83 1.41
N ARG A 37 -14.10 22.00 1.76
CA ARG A 37 -14.91 23.14 2.20
C ARG A 37 -15.86 23.62 1.09
N ARG A 38 -15.40 23.71 -0.16
CA ARG A 38 -16.23 24.10 -1.32
C ARG A 38 -17.31 23.11 -1.67
N LEU A 39 -17.11 21.84 -1.35
CA LEU A 39 -18.09 20.77 -1.59
C LEU A 39 -19.15 20.68 -0.48
N GLU A 40 -19.06 21.50 0.58
CA GLU A 40 -20.08 21.67 1.63
C GLU A 40 -20.59 20.35 2.22
N GLY A 41 -19.70 19.39 2.45
CA GLY A 41 -20.05 18.07 3.00
C GLY A 41 -20.63 17.06 2.00
N ASN A 42 -20.78 17.42 0.73
CA ASN A 42 -21.24 16.50 -0.32
C ASN A 42 -20.10 15.57 -0.82
N VAL A 43 -19.35 15.01 0.11
CA VAL A 43 -18.25 14.08 -0.18
C VAL A 43 -18.45 12.80 0.58
N SER A 44 -18.61 11.69 -0.13
CA SER A 44 -18.78 10.36 0.48
C SER A 44 -17.45 9.64 0.70
N LEU A 45 -16.46 9.87 -0.17
CA LEU A 45 -15.20 9.14 -0.17
C LEU A 45 -14.05 10.02 -0.65
N VAL A 46 -12.94 9.97 0.07
CA VAL A 46 -11.63 10.50 -0.38
C VAL A 46 -10.71 9.35 -0.70
N VAL A 47 -10.09 9.38 -1.87
CA VAL A 47 -9.08 8.40 -2.32
C VAL A 47 -7.74 9.11 -2.51
N THR A 48 -6.69 8.61 -1.88
CA THR A 48 -5.37 9.26 -1.92
C THR A 48 -4.24 8.27 -2.25
N ASP A 49 -3.09 8.79 -2.61
CA ASP A 49 -1.87 7.99 -2.71
C ASP A 49 -1.36 7.57 -1.32
N SER A 50 -0.80 6.38 -1.21
CA SER A 50 -0.27 5.85 0.06
C SER A 50 0.78 6.77 0.69
N GLN A 51 1.57 7.48 -0.12
CA GLN A 51 2.57 8.44 0.37
C GLN A 51 1.94 9.68 1.04
N ALA A 52 0.76 10.10 0.59
CA ALA A 52 0.06 11.25 1.13
C ALA A 52 -0.93 10.87 2.26
N PHE A 53 -1.14 9.58 2.50
CA PHE A 53 -2.21 9.08 3.38
C PHE A 53 -2.16 9.70 4.78
N ALA A 54 -1.00 9.69 5.43
CA ALA A 54 -0.83 10.25 6.78
C ALA A 54 -1.11 11.76 6.87
N LYS A 55 -0.85 12.51 5.78
CA LYS A 55 -1.18 13.93 5.68
C LYS A 55 -2.67 14.14 5.47
N VAL A 56 -3.24 13.40 4.51
CA VAL A 56 -4.66 13.48 4.12
C VAL A 56 -5.57 13.07 5.27
N MET A 57 -5.21 12.03 6.03
CA MET A 57 -5.96 11.57 7.20
C MET A 57 -6.16 12.65 8.26
N LYS A 58 -5.26 13.64 8.36
CA LYS A 58 -5.38 14.75 9.31
C LYS A 58 -6.34 15.84 8.84
N ILE A 59 -6.69 15.86 7.55
CA ILE A 59 -7.51 16.88 6.88
C ILE A 59 -8.95 16.40 6.70
N VAL A 60 -9.11 15.10 6.38
CA VAL A 60 -10.42 14.52 6.07
C VAL A 60 -11.25 14.38 7.34
N PRO A 61 -12.48 14.93 7.39
CA PRO A 61 -13.41 14.77 8.50
C PRO A 61 -13.75 13.28 8.77
N TYR A 62 -14.11 12.99 10.01
CA TYR A 62 -14.35 11.61 10.48
C TYR A 62 -15.57 10.94 9.83
N ASP A 63 -16.51 11.72 9.34
CA ASP A 63 -17.74 11.29 8.66
C ASP A 63 -17.55 11.01 7.17
N ILE A 64 -16.37 11.30 6.63
CA ILE A 64 -16.01 11.03 5.24
C ILE A 64 -15.08 9.78 5.17
N TYR A 65 -15.46 8.80 4.37
CA TYR A 65 -14.61 7.62 4.17
C TYR A 65 -13.28 8.01 3.50
N LEU A 66 -12.20 7.44 4.00
CA LEU A 66 -10.85 7.62 3.44
C LEU A 66 -10.25 6.28 3.06
N THR A 67 -9.70 6.19 1.85
CA THR A 67 -8.97 5.02 1.38
C THR A 67 -7.78 5.43 0.50
N SER A 68 -6.98 4.45 0.08
CA SER A 68 -5.89 4.68 -0.85
C SER A 68 -6.07 3.89 -2.15
N PHE A 69 -5.44 4.36 -3.23
CA PHE A 69 -5.41 3.62 -4.49
C PHE A 69 -4.84 2.22 -4.33
N SER A 70 -3.83 2.04 -3.46
CA SER A 70 -3.24 0.72 -3.18
C SER A 70 -4.24 -0.23 -2.53
N ILE A 71 -5.06 0.24 -1.58
CA ILE A 71 -6.11 -0.54 -0.93
C ILE A 71 -7.18 -0.94 -1.94
N LEU A 72 -7.64 0.00 -2.79
CA LEU A 72 -8.61 -0.29 -3.84
C LEU A 72 -8.08 -1.31 -4.84
N MET A 73 -6.81 -1.20 -5.25
CA MET A 73 -6.19 -2.18 -6.15
C MET A 73 -6.02 -3.56 -5.48
N ALA A 74 -5.66 -3.61 -4.20
CA ALA A 74 -5.59 -4.86 -3.45
C ALA A 74 -6.96 -5.55 -3.37
N ARG A 75 -8.03 -4.78 -3.19
CA ARG A 75 -9.41 -5.31 -3.23
C ARG A 75 -9.81 -5.78 -4.62
N PHE A 76 -9.50 -5.01 -5.65
CA PHE A 76 -9.92 -5.29 -7.04
C PHE A 76 -9.18 -6.49 -7.65
N LYS A 77 -7.86 -6.59 -7.44
CA LYS A 77 -7.03 -7.61 -8.09
C LYS A 77 -6.60 -8.75 -7.17
N GLY A 78 -6.76 -8.59 -5.87
CA GLY A 78 -6.21 -9.51 -4.90
C GLY A 78 -7.22 -10.00 -3.88
N GLN A 79 -6.69 -10.36 -2.73
CA GLN A 79 -7.44 -10.81 -1.56
C GLN A 79 -7.19 -9.81 -0.43
N LEU A 80 -8.02 -8.78 -0.35
CA LEU A 80 -7.84 -7.72 0.66
C LEU A 80 -7.83 -8.28 2.08
N ASP A 81 -8.69 -9.25 2.38
CA ASP A 81 -8.77 -9.85 3.71
C ASP A 81 -7.46 -10.58 4.09
N ALA A 82 -6.86 -11.29 3.13
CA ALA A 82 -5.54 -11.91 3.34
C ALA A 82 -4.45 -10.86 3.56
N ALA A 83 -4.49 -9.74 2.82
CA ALA A 83 -3.55 -8.64 3.02
C ALA A 83 -3.73 -7.95 4.39
N VAL A 84 -4.97 -7.79 4.86
CA VAL A 84 -5.26 -7.26 6.20
C VAL A 84 -4.75 -8.20 7.27
N ASN A 85 -5.01 -9.51 7.15
CA ASN A 85 -4.51 -10.51 8.08
C ASN A 85 -2.97 -10.54 8.09
N GLY A 86 -2.34 -10.42 6.92
CA GLY A 86 -0.88 -10.32 6.80
C GLY A 86 -0.30 -9.09 7.50
N ALA A 87 -1.04 -7.98 7.58
CA ALA A 87 -0.58 -6.79 8.30
C ALA A 87 -0.45 -7.03 9.81
N TYR A 88 -1.28 -7.91 10.40
CA TYR A 88 -1.17 -8.28 11.82
C TYR A 88 0.10 -9.07 12.15
N VAL A 89 0.79 -9.62 11.15
CA VAL A 89 2.11 -10.23 11.36
C VAL A 89 3.12 -9.20 11.88
N LEU A 90 3.01 -7.95 11.47
CA LEU A 90 3.87 -6.88 12.00
C LEU A 90 3.64 -6.62 13.50
N ASP A 91 2.41 -6.73 13.97
CA ASP A 91 2.09 -6.63 15.39
C ASP A 91 2.72 -7.79 16.16
N ARG A 92 2.61 -9.02 15.62
CA ARG A 92 3.22 -10.21 16.22
C ARG A 92 4.75 -10.07 16.27
N LEU A 93 5.38 -9.66 15.20
CA LEU A 93 6.83 -9.44 15.15
C LEU A 93 7.28 -8.39 16.18
N ARG A 94 6.51 -7.30 16.34
CA ARG A 94 6.80 -6.29 17.37
C ARG A 94 6.73 -6.89 18.77
N ASP A 95 5.67 -7.64 19.07
CA ASP A 95 5.41 -8.20 20.39
C ASP A 95 6.42 -9.33 20.73
N GLU A 96 6.82 -10.13 19.74
CA GLU A 96 7.87 -11.13 19.84
C GLU A 96 9.24 -10.48 20.05
N GLY A 97 9.53 -9.39 19.33
CA GLY A 97 10.78 -8.64 19.48
C GLY A 97 10.97 -8.03 20.87
N GLN A 98 9.89 -7.76 21.59
CA GLN A 98 9.95 -7.31 22.98
C GLN A 98 10.25 -8.43 24.00
N ARG A 99 10.12 -9.68 23.59
CA ARG A 99 10.36 -10.88 24.42
C ARG A 99 11.71 -11.53 24.19
N THR A 100 12.63 -10.86 23.52
CA THR A 100 13.86 -11.44 22.97
C THR A 100 14.64 -12.30 23.95
N ASP A 101 14.66 -13.59 23.68
CA ASP A 101 15.82 -14.43 23.93
C ASP A 101 16.87 -14.07 22.88
N ALA A 102 18.11 -13.82 23.32
CA ALA A 102 19.20 -13.31 22.48
C ALA A 102 19.64 -14.23 21.33
N ASP A 103 18.92 -15.31 21.07
CA ASP A 103 19.25 -16.37 20.11
C ASP A 103 18.28 -16.46 18.92
N SER A 104 17.32 -15.54 18.80
CA SER A 104 16.35 -15.56 17.68
C SER A 104 16.96 -14.93 16.42
N ARG A 105 16.87 -15.64 15.27
CA ARG A 105 17.27 -15.07 13.98
C ARG A 105 16.46 -13.81 13.65
N PRO A 106 17.03 -12.86 12.92
CA PRO A 106 16.27 -11.70 12.46
C PRO A 106 15.11 -12.13 11.53
N PRO A 107 13.93 -11.46 11.61
CA PRO A 107 12.84 -11.71 10.70
C PRO A 107 13.24 -11.49 9.25
N ARG A 108 12.82 -12.36 8.35
CA ARG A 108 13.09 -12.24 6.90
C ARG A 108 11.85 -11.78 6.19
N ILE A 109 11.93 -10.64 5.53
CA ILE A 109 10.79 -9.98 4.87
C ILE A 109 11.08 -9.84 3.38
N LEU A 110 10.20 -10.42 2.55
CA LEU A 110 10.20 -10.21 1.11
C LEU A 110 9.34 -9.00 0.76
N ILE A 111 9.92 -8.04 0.04
CA ILE A 111 9.19 -6.90 -0.55
C ILE A 111 9.13 -7.09 -2.06
N ALA A 112 7.93 -7.29 -2.59
CA ALA A 112 7.66 -7.53 -3.99
C ALA A 112 6.94 -6.36 -4.65
N GLU A 113 7.54 -5.81 -5.69
CA GLU A 113 6.96 -4.77 -6.53
C GLU A 113 6.47 -5.37 -7.85
N GLY A 114 5.20 -5.11 -8.21
CA GLY A 114 4.60 -5.63 -9.44
C GLY A 114 5.05 -4.93 -10.73
N CYS A 115 5.97 -3.99 -10.65
CA CYS A 115 6.40 -3.20 -11.79
C CYS A 115 7.88 -2.77 -11.66
N THR A 116 8.46 -2.45 -12.81
CA THR A 116 9.83 -1.92 -12.93
C THR A 116 9.82 -0.41 -13.16
N HIS A 117 8.91 0.32 -12.51
CA HIS A 117 8.88 1.77 -12.64
C HIS A 117 10.22 2.41 -12.22
N HIS A 118 10.55 3.52 -12.84
CA HIS A 118 11.70 4.32 -12.44
C HIS A 118 11.68 4.59 -10.95
N ARG A 119 12.54 3.91 -10.22
CA ARG A 119 12.78 4.16 -8.79
C ARG A 119 13.26 5.59 -8.65
N GLN A 120 12.48 6.41 -7.98
CA GLN A 120 12.92 7.75 -7.58
C GLN A 120 13.70 7.61 -6.26
N CYS A 121 14.56 8.57 -5.97
CA CYS A 121 15.10 8.75 -4.64
C CYS A 121 13.93 8.76 -3.64
N ASP A 122 14.02 8.01 -2.56
CA ASP A 122 12.93 7.76 -1.60
C ASP A 122 11.79 6.85 -2.09
N ASP A 123 12.12 5.82 -2.84
CA ASP A 123 11.18 4.79 -3.25
C ASP A 123 10.47 4.14 -2.05
N ILE A 124 9.17 3.84 -2.22
CA ILE A 124 8.35 3.28 -1.14
C ILE A 124 8.84 1.89 -0.75
N GLY A 125 9.08 1.02 -1.74
CA GLY A 125 9.38 -0.38 -1.50
C GLY A 125 10.75 -0.58 -0.87
N THR A 126 11.78 0.04 -1.44
CA THR A 126 13.18 -0.23 -1.06
C THR A 126 13.70 0.67 0.06
N VAL A 127 13.09 1.82 0.29
CA VAL A 127 13.57 2.81 1.28
C VAL A 127 12.56 3.03 2.40
N LYS A 128 11.33 3.43 2.08
CA LYS A 128 10.36 3.85 3.09
C LYS A 128 9.78 2.70 3.88
N LEU A 129 9.37 1.62 3.22
CA LEU A 129 8.81 0.44 3.90
C LEU A 129 9.78 -0.19 4.89
N PRO A 130 11.05 -0.47 4.53
CA PRO A 130 12.03 -0.95 5.50
C PRO A 130 12.19 -0.04 6.70
N GLY A 131 12.27 1.28 6.47
CA GLY A 131 12.39 2.26 7.55
C GLY A 131 11.15 2.31 8.45
N TRP A 132 9.94 2.17 7.90
CA TRP A 132 8.71 2.12 8.68
C TRP A 132 8.59 0.83 9.49
N ILE A 133 8.94 -0.31 8.89
CA ILE A 133 8.90 -1.62 9.56
C ILE A 133 9.87 -1.66 10.73
N ARG A 134 11.13 -1.24 10.54
CA ARG A 134 12.10 -1.14 11.63
C ARG A 134 11.59 -0.26 12.77
N ARG A 135 11.05 0.91 12.44
CA ARG A 135 10.52 1.83 13.45
C ARG A 135 9.31 1.27 14.18
N TYR A 136 8.43 0.54 13.47
CA TYR A 136 7.23 -0.02 14.04
C TYR A 136 7.50 -1.23 14.92
N THR A 137 8.35 -2.14 14.45
CA THR A 137 8.65 -3.40 15.15
C THR A 137 9.76 -3.24 16.20
N GLY A 138 10.63 -2.25 16.06
CA GLY A 138 11.85 -2.12 16.87
C GLY A 138 12.91 -3.16 16.53
N LEU A 139 12.74 -3.94 15.45
CA LEU A 139 13.64 -5.00 15.01
C LEU A 139 14.47 -4.56 13.80
N GLU A 140 15.52 -5.34 13.49
CA GLU A 140 16.34 -5.21 12.28
C GLU A 140 16.09 -6.40 11.34
N PRO A 141 14.99 -6.43 10.57
CA PRO A 141 14.69 -7.52 9.65
C PRO A 141 15.68 -7.57 8.48
N GLU A 142 15.86 -8.78 7.93
CA GLU A 142 16.53 -8.98 6.65
C GLU A 142 15.52 -8.79 5.52
N PHE A 143 15.79 -7.83 4.62
CA PHE A 143 14.91 -7.54 3.50
C PHE A 143 15.42 -8.13 2.19
N THR A 144 14.55 -8.82 1.48
CA THR A 144 14.76 -9.23 0.08
C THR A 144 13.81 -8.42 -0.80
N PHE A 145 14.31 -7.93 -1.93
CA PHE A 145 13.53 -7.12 -2.87
C PHE A 145 13.43 -7.82 -4.23
N VAL A 146 12.22 -7.89 -4.76
CA VAL A 146 11.96 -8.40 -6.11
C VAL A 146 11.04 -7.43 -6.87
N SER A 147 11.15 -7.37 -8.18
CA SER A 147 10.37 -6.45 -9.00
C SER A 147 9.91 -7.07 -10.32
N GLY A 148 8.83 -6.52 -10.87
CA GLY A 148 8.28 -6.98 -12.15
C GLY A 148 7.77 -8.41 -12.09
N THR A 149 8.27 -9.26 -12.97
CA THR A 149 7.91 -10.69 -13.06
C THR A 149 8.69 -11.58 -12.11
N GLU A 150 9.74 -11.06 -11.49
CA GLU A 150 10.56 -11.80 -10.53
C GLU A 150 9.78 -11.97 -9.22
N PHE A 151 9.30 -13.17 -8.99
CA PHE A 151 8.66 -13.55 -7.74
C PHE A 151 9.07 -14.97 -7.38
N PRO A 152 9.67 -15.21 -6.19
CA PRO A 152 10.20 -16.53 -5.83
C PRO A 152 9.12 -17.61 -5.86
N GLU A 153 9.49 -18.79 -6.37
CA GLU A 153 8.61 -19.95 -6.31
C GLU A 153 8.49 -20.50 -4.90
N ASN A 154 9.59 -20.47 -4.15
CA ASN A 154 9.65 -20.92 -2.77
C ASN A 154 9.72 -19.72 -1.82
N LEU A 155 8.72 -19.61 -0.97
CA LEU A 155 8.61 -18.58 0.06
C LEU A 155 8.90 -19.09 1.47
N THR A 156 9.24 -20.38 1.61
CA THR A 156 9.65 -20.94 2.91
C THR A 156 10.90 -20.24 3.41
N GLY A 157 10.82 -19.71 4.61
CA GLY A 157 11.91 -18.96 5.21
C GLY A 157 11.75 -17.45 5.18
N TYR A 158 10.68 -16.92 4.60
CA TYR A 158 10.21 -15.57 4.86
C TYR A 158 9.13 -15.61 5.94
N ASP A 159 9.21 -14.67 6.87
CA ASP A 159 8.22 -14.49 7.94
C ASP A 159 7.08 -13.59 7.49
N LEU A 160 7.33 -12.74 6.48
CA LEU A 160 6.34 -11.85 5.88
C LEU A 160 6.66 -11.58 4.42
N VAL A 161 5.62 -11.55 3.59
CA VAL A 161 5.68 -11.08 2.20
C VAL A 161 4.84 -9.82 2.06
N ILE A 162 5.46 -8.72 1.66
CA ILE A 162 4.79 -7.46 1.37
C ILE A 162 4.76 -7.25 -0.14
N HIS A 163 3.56 -7.17 -0.71
CA HIS A 163 3.37 -6.91 -2.13
C HIS A 163 2.78 -5.51 -2.35
N CYS A 164 3.29 -4.78 -3.33
CA CYS A 164 2.66 -3.51 -3.76
C CYS A 164 1.25 -3.77 -4.33
N GLY A 165 0.46 -2.72 -4.55
CA GLY A 165 -0.91 -2.84 -5.09
C GLY A 165 -1.02 -3.48 -6.48
N GLY A 166 0.10 -3.84 -7.11
CA GLY A 166 0.15 -4.62 -8.36
C GLY A 166 -0.56 -3.96 -9.54
N CYS A 167 -0.50 -2.63 -9.66
CA CYS A 167 -1.23 -1.88 -10.70
C CYS A 167 -0.91 -2.36 -12.13
N MET A 168 0.29 -2.86 -12.37
CA MET A 168 0.74 -3.39 -13.66
C MET A 168 0.55 -4.90 -13.82
N LEU A 169 0.23 -5.61 -12.74
CA LEU A 169 -0.07 -7.04 -12.77
C LEU A 169 -1.54 -7.28 -13.06
N ASN A 170 -1.83 -8.37 -13.76
CA ASN A 170 -3.20 -8.83 -13.90
C ASN A 170 -3.70 -9.53 -12.62
N GLU A 171 -5.01 -9.71 -12.51
CA GLU A 171 -5.66 -10.31 -11.34
C GLU A 171 -5.17 -11.74 -11.08
N ARG A 172 -4.99 -12.55 -12.14
CA ARG A 172 -4.54 -13.94 -12.03
C ARG A 172 -3.15 -14.03 -11.41
N GLU A 173 -2.24 -13.17 -11.82
CA GLU A 173 -0.87 -13.11 -11.29
C GLU A 173 -0.87 -12.66 -9.83
N MET A 174 -1.67 -11.63 -9.50
CA MET A 174 -1.80 -11.18 -8.11
C MET A 174 -2.33 -12.28 -7.20
N LYS A 175 -3.40 -12.96 -7.58
CA LYS A 175 -3.98 -14.08 -6.82
C LYS A 175 -2.99 -15.24 -6.70
N SER A 176 -2.23 -15.54 -7.75
CA SER A 176 -1.19 -16.57 -7.73
C SER A 176 -0.09 -16.25 -6.72
N ARG A 177 0.38 -15.01 -6.67
CA ARG A 177 1.41 -14.56 -5.72
C ARG A 177 0.91 -14.60 -4.28
N GLN A 178 -0.30 -14.09 -4.05
CA GLN A 178 -0.91 -14.08 -2.72
C GLN A 178 -1.27 -15.49 -2.22
N GLY A 179 -1.67 -16.39 -3.11
CA GLY A 179 -1.96 -17.78 -2.74
C GLY A 179 -0.73 -18.62 -2.42
N ARG A 180 0.47 -18.13 -2.78
CA ARG A 180 1.75 -18.76 -2.42
C ARG A 180 2.35 -18.19 -1.14
N ALA A 181 1.98 -16.97 -0.75
CA ALA A 181 2.43 -16.28 0.44
C ALA A 181 1.55 -16.58 1.65
#